data_eb7d031115abe8f3894cba8203eb35e6
#
_entry.id   eb7d031115abe8f3894cba8203eb35e6
#
_cell.length_a   1.000
_cell.length_b   1.000
_cell.length_c   1.000
_cell.angle_alpha   90.00
_cell.angle_beta   90.00
_cell.angle_gamma   90.00
#
_symmetry.space_group_name_H-M   'P 1'
#
loop_
_entity.id
_entity.type
_entity.pdbx_description
1 polymer ?
#
loop_
_entity_poly.entity_id
_entity_poly.type
_entity_poly.pdbx_seq_one_letter_code
_entity_poly.pdbx_strand_id
1 'polypeptide(L)'
;MKKLLIGLVVLMGLMGSLRAQSPFALEWHGFVNPHYYADSRSVVGGREDMMLFYPKPIVKDSLGRDINDGWQANMLAITARLGLRVNGPDMLGAKTSAYIEGDFTGSTNATINNLRLRHAYLRLNWDSHELTVGQYWYAMVVHEIMPMTNPLNMGAPFHCYARQPQVRYSYFPTGNWELMAVAQWQLDNMSQGLLNGVPQSSTLFARHSLVPELNAQIRYHSGKIFVGAAVNAKTTQPVVNTTGMAADGALYTSLSYSAFGSLTLKGVTFKAQTLLNNSLYEGCSLGGYLMLADSSFRDWHFNTVWLDVEKSTGHWRPGLFLGYAKNLDYGNADFVHCFGRGHDLEYLWRVQPRLTYKTLTGLDFTAEAEYTHAGYNEPVGNLRLSLSIVYAF
;
A
#
# COMPACT_ATOMS: atom_id res chain seq x y z
N MET A 1 10.06 -49.19 22.52
CA MET A 1 10.24 -48.35 21.33
C MET A 1 9.65 -48.93 20.05
N LYS A 2 9.92 -50.19 19.65
CA LYS A 2 9.36 -50.79 18.42
C LYS A 2 7.81 -50.82 18.37
N LYS A 3 7.12 -51.06 19.50
CA LYS A 3 5.65 -51.10 19.56
C LYS A 3 5.00 -49.71 19.41
N LEU A 4 5.70 -48.64 19.79
CA LEU A 4 5.24 -47.24 19.62
C LEU A 4 5.33 -46.80 18.17
N LEU A 5 6.39 -47.22 17.46
CA LEU A 5 6.59 -46.93 16.04
C LEU A 5 5.52 -47.60 15.15
N ILE A 6 5.16 -48.84 15.47
CA ILE A 6 4.12 -49.57 14.72
C ILE A 6 2.74 -48.94 14.94
N GLY A 7 2.45 -48.42 16.16
CA GLY A 7 1.22 -47.67 16.43
C GLY A 7 1.12 -46.36 15.63
N LEU A 8 2.23 -45.66 15.46
CA LEU A 8 2.28 -44.38 14.70
C LEU A 8 2.08 -44.62 13.18
N VAL A 9 2.68 -45.68 12.64
CA VAL A 9 2.55 -46.07 11.22
C VAL A 9 1.13 -46.56 10.90
N VAL A 10 0.50 -47.31 11.82
CA VAL A 10 -0.90 -47.76 11.66
C VAL A 10 -1.87 -46.56 11.78
N LEU A 11 -1.59 -45.58 12.63
CA LEU A 11 -2.41 -44.37 12.74
C LEU A 11 -2.28 -43.51 11.48
N MET A 12 -1.09 -43.40 10.89
CA MET A 12 -0.88 -42.70 9.58
C MET A 12 -1.52 -43.47 8.42
N GLY A 13 -1.55 -44.82 8.45
CA GLY A 13 -2.21 -45.63 7.44
C GLY A 13 -3.75 -45.56 7.50
N LEU A 14 -4.32 -45.35 8.69
CA LEU A 14 -5.77 -45.20 8.87
C LEU A 14 -6.27 -43.77 8.51
N MET A 15 -5.41 -42.77 8.54
CA MET A 15 -5.73 -41.44 8.03
C MET A 15 -5.77 -41.37 6.49
N GLY A 16 -5.22 -42.33 5.80
CA GLY A 16 -5.20 -42.42 4.33
C GLY A 16 -6.50 -42.91 3.66
N SER A 17 -7.48 -43.36 4.40
CA SER A 17 -8.69 -44.00 3.83
C SER A 17 -10.01 -43.25 4.05
N LEU A 18 -10.02 -42.14 4.76
CA LEU A 18 -11.16 -41.22 4.83
C LEU A 18 -10.92 -40.02 3.91
N ARG A 19 -10.86 -40.23 2.60
CA ARG A 19 -11.12 -39.20 1.62
C ARG A 19 -12.63 -38.91 1.57
N ALA A 20 -13.18 -38.34 2.63
CA ALA A 20 -14.29 -37.41 2.45
C ALA A 20 -13.75 -36.29 1.56
N GLN A 21 -14.25 -36.13 0.35
CA GLN A 21 -13.89 -34.97 -0.49
C GLN A 21 -14.15 -33.75 0.37
N SER A 22 -13.06 -33.05 0.74
CA SER A 22 -13.19 -31.80 1.46
C SER A 22 -14.09 -30.89 0.62
N PRO A 23 -15.16 -30.27 1.18
CA PRO A 23 -15.99 -29.34 0.45
C PRO A 23 -15.22 -28.06 0.06
N PHE A 24 -13.94 -27.98 0.41
CA PHE A 24 -13.05 -26.85 0.15
C PHE A 24 -12.06 -27.19 -0.95
N ALA A 25 -11.96 -26.32 -1.97
CA ALA A 25 -10.89 -26.35 -2.95
C ALA A 25 -9.77 -25.38 -2.50
N LEU A 26 -8.53 -25.87 -2.52
CA LEU A 26 -7.34 -25.15 -2.08
C LEU A 26 -6.45 -24.83 -3.30
N GLU A 27 -6.07 -23.58 -3.47
CA GLU A 27 -5.20 -23.13 -4.56
C GLU A 27 -4.00 -22.39 -3.97
N TRP A 28 -2.80 -22.95 -4.14
CA TRP A 28 -1.56 -22.31 -3.76
C TRP A 28 -1.06 -21.44 -4.91
N HIS A 29 -0.50 -20.30 -4.58
CA HIS A 29 0.16 -19.42 -5.54
C HIS A 29 1.20 -18.57 -4.83
N GLY A 30 2.13 -18.06 -5.60
CA GLY A 30 3.18 -17.24 -5.05
C GLY A 30 4.18 -16.81 -6.10
N PHE A 31 5.23 -16.15 -5.63
CA PHE A 31 6.37 -15.83 -6.47
C PHE A 31 7.64 -15.60 -5.63
N VAL A 32 8.78 -15.76 -6.27
CA VAL A 32 10.08 -15.29 -5.78
C VAL A 32 10.49 -14.11 -6.65
N ASN A 33 10.97 -13.02 -6.03
CA ASN A 33 11.36 -11.80 -6.73
C ASN A 33 12.68 -11.23 -6.18
N PRO A 34 13.85 -11.72 -6.63
CA PRO A 34 15.12 -11.02 -6.46
C PRO A 34 15.05 -9.67 -7.16
N HIS A 35 15.41 -8.63 -6.45
CA HIS A 35 15.36 -7.26 -6.91
C HIS A 35 16.64 -6.53 -6.54
N TYR A 36 17.35 -6.02 -7.54
CA TYR A 36 18.51 -5.14 -7.42
C TYR A 36 18.10 -3.71 -7.72
N TYR A 37 18.63 -2.75 -6.95
CA TYR A 37 18.48 -1.32 -7.24
C TYR A 37 19.72 -0.55 -6.80
N ALA A 38 19.96 0.55 -7.49
CA ALA A 38 21.02 1.51 -7.18
C ALA A 38 20.48 2.93 -7.29
N ASP A 39 20.72 3.73 -6.26
CA ASP A 39 20.32 5.13 -6.13
C ASP A 39 21.52 6.05 -6.24
N SER A 40 21.38 7.15 -6.98
CA SER A 40 22.42 8.19 -7.08
C SER A 40 22.51 9.09 -5.85
N ARG A 41 21.52 9.02 -4.96
CA ARG A 41 21.42 9.83 -3.75
C ARG A 41 20.70 9.06 -2.65
N SER A 42 20.97 9.35 -1.38
CA SER A 42 20.19 8.83 -0.25
C SER A 42 18.73 9.26 -0.36
N VAL A 43 17.80 8.38 0.02
CA VAL A 43 16.37 8.58 -0.12
C VAL A 43 15.64 8.49 1.22
N VAL A 44 14.47 9.09 1.29
CA VAL A 44 13.46 8.80 2.29
C VAL A 44 12.64 7.64 1.76
N GLY A 45 12.71 6.51 2.44
CA GLY A 45 12.11 5.28 1.97
C GLY A 45 11.77 4.32 3.10
N GLY A 46 11.46 3.11 2.75
CA GLY A 46 11.20 2.02 3.68
C GLY A 46 11.71 0.69 3.15
N ARG A 47 11.94 -0.26 4.06
CA ARG A 47 12.41 -1.61 3.72
C ARG A 47 13.77 -1.57 3.02
N GLU A 48 14.78 -1.01 3.72
CA GLU A 48 16.13 -0.78 3.16
C GLU A 48 16.06 0.05 1.87
N ASP A 49 15.21 1.09 1.85
CA ASP A 49 14.98 1.99 0.72
C ASP A 49 14.41 1.31 -0.54
N MET A 50 14.02 0.03 -0.50
CA MET A 50 13.32 -0.62 -1.59
C MET A 50 12.07 0.17 -2.01
N MET A 51 11.29 0.68 -1.02
CA MET A 51 10.22 1.64 -1.27
C MET A 51 10.79 3.05 -1.22
N LEU A 52 11.02 3.65 -2.38
CA LEU A 52 11.48 5.02 -2.50
C LEU A 52 10.30 5.98 -2.48
N PHE A 53 10.29 6.93 -1.54
CA PHE A 53 9.30 8.01 -1.53
C PHE A 53 9.84 9.24 -2.26
N TYR A 54 10.97 9.78 -1.79
CA TYR A 54 11.64 10.95 -2.39
C TYR A 54 13.11 11.03 -1.93
N PRO A 55 13.98 11.75 -2.68
CA PRO A 55 15.36 11.95 -2.27
C PRO A 55 15.47 12.78 -0.99
N LYS A 56 16.48 12.51 -0.16
CA LYS A 56 16.77 13.33 1.04
C LYS A 56 17.30 14.71 0.64
N PRO A 57 17.01 15.76 1.45
CA PRO A 57 17.55 17.11 1.22
C PRO A 57 19.07 17.15 1.31
N ILE A 58 19.66 18.28 0.91
CA ILE A 58 21.07 18.57 1.11
C ILE A 58 21.35 18.70 2.60
N VAL A 59 22.31 17.93 3.09
CA VAL A 59 22.84 18.03 4.46
C VAL A 59 24.35 18.09 4.39
N LYS A 60 24.93 19.25 4.76
CA LYS A 60 26.39 19.47 4.68
C LYS A 60 27.10 18.93 5.91
N ASP A 61 28.20 18.23 5.69
CA ASP A 61 29.16 17.85 6.73
C ASP A 61 30.03 19.05 7.16
N SER A 62 30.95 18.84 8.10
CA SER A 62 31.87 19.88 8.57
C SER A 62 32.85 20.42 7.50
N LEU A 63 32.95 19.74 6.36
CA LEU A 63 33.76 20.12 5.20
C LEU A 63 32.90 20.75 4.08
N GLY A 64 31.61 20.95 4.31
CA GLY A 64 30.67 21.53 3.34
C GLY A 64 30.19 20.56 2.26
N ARG A 65 30.48 19.26 2.36
CA ARG A 65 30.05 18.23 1.40
C ARG A 65 28.67 17.70 1.76
N ASP A 66 27.84 17.46 0.76
CA ASP A 66 26.51 16.87 0.95
C ASP A 66 26.64 15.36 1.30
N ILE A 67 26.26 14.99 2.52
CA ILE A 67 26.33 13.59 2.99
C ILE A 67 25.29 12.67 2.36
N ASN A 68 24.28 13.24 1.70
CA ASN A 68 23.24 12.47 1.01
C ASN A 68 23.55 12.25 -0.48
N ASP A 69 24.58 12.92 -1.04
CA ASP A 69 25.04 12.73 -2.41
C ASP A 69 25.95 11.52 -2.53
N GLY A 70 25.70 10.65 -3.49
CA GLY A 70 26.52 9.47 -3.77
C GLY A 70 25.71 8.21 -4.07
N TRP A 71 26.28 7.37 -4.93
CA TRP A 71 25.67 6.12 -5.31
C TRP A 71 25.68 5.10 -4.17
N GLN A 72 24.55 4.43 -4.00
CA GLN A 72 24.37 3.29 -3.11
C GLN A 72 23.57 2.21 -3.82
N ALA A 73 23.78 0.95 -3.50
CA ALA A 73 23.08 -0.16 -4.15
C ALA A 73 22.75 -1.26 -3.13
N ASN A 74 21.66 -1.97 -3.41
CA ASN A 74 21.21 -3.10 -2.60
C ASN A 74 20.54 -4.17 -3.47
N MET A 75 20.46 -5.40 -2.95
CA MET A 75 19.74 -6.50 -3.56
C MET A 75 18.88 -7.20 -2.49
N LEU A 76 17.59 -7.29 -2.72
CA LEU A 76 16.63 -7.88 -1.79
C LEU A 76 15.74 -8.91 -2.49
N ALA A 77 15.29 -9.92 -1.76
CA ALA A 77 14.29 -10.90 -2.20
C ALA A 77 13.08 -10.97 -1.24
N ILE A 78 12.94 -9.97 -0.37
CA ILE A 78 11.95 -9.94 0.72
C ILE A 78 10.51 -9.84 0.25
N THR A 79 10.27 -9.50 -1.01
CA THR A 79 8.94 -9.45 -1.62
C THR A 79 8.44 -10.81 -2.07
N ALA A 80 9.26 -11.87 -1.96
CA ALA A 80 8.83 -13.24 -2.16
C ALA A 80 7.54 -13.52 -1.37
N ARG A 81 6.58 -14.18 -2.01
CA ARG A 81 5.20 -14.24 -1.52
C ARG A 81 4.65 -15.65 -1.62
N LEU A 82 3.86 -16.02 -0.62
CA LEU A 82 3.07 -17.23 -0.62
C LEU A 82 1.63 -16.90 -0.24
N GLY A 83 0.67 -17.42 -1.01
CA GLY A 83 -0.76 -17.26 -0.79
C GLY A 83 -1.51 -18.58 -0.93
N LEU A 84 -2.59 -18.68 -0.17
CA LEU A 84 -3.54 -19.77 -0.23
C LEU A 84 -4.95 -19.19 -0.43
N ARG A 85 -5.59 -19.57 -1.52
CA ARG A 85 -7.01 -19.36 -1.75
C ARG A 85 -7.78 -20.61 -1.34
N VAL A 86 -8.87 -20.39 -0.64
CA VAL A 86 -9.79 -21.43 -0.20
C VAL A 86 -11.16 -21.11 -0.79
N ASN A 87 -11.69 -21.95 -1.69
CA ASN A 87 -13.06 -21.87 -2.15
C ASN A 87 -13.89 -22.86 -1.36
N GLY A 88 -14.90 -22.37 -0.64
CA GLY A 88 -15.77 -23.15 0.24
C GLY A 88 -17.10 -23.52 -0.41
N PRO A 89 -17.95 -24.27 0.29
CA PRO A 89 -19.32 -24.52 -0.13
C PRO A 89 -20.15 -23.24 -0.09
N ASP A 90 -21.23 -23.19 -0.87
CA ASP A 90 -22.17 -22.08 -0.80
C ASP A 90 -22.83 -22.02 0.58
N MET A 91 -22.82 -20.84 1.22
CA MET A 91 -23.44 -20.61 2.52
C MET A 91 -24.20 -19.28 2.53
N LEU A 92 -25.32 -19.21 3.24
CA LEU A 92 -26.18 -18.03 3.31
C LEU A 92 -26.62 -17.51 1.92
N GLY A 93 -26.75 -18.39 0.93
CA GLY A 93 -27.04 -18.05 -0.46
C GLY A 93 -25.90 -17.38 -1.22
N ALA A 94 -24.69 -17.34 -0.67
CA ALA A 94 -23.50 -16.76 -1.27
C ALA A 94 -22.46 -17.83 -1.61
N LYS A 95 -21.68 -17.60 -2.64
CA LYS A 95 -20.39 -18.28 -2.86
C LYS A 95 -19.38 -17.80 -1.83
N THR A 96 -18.72 -18.75 -1.14
CA THR A 96 -17.78 -18.43 -0.07
C THR A 96 -16.35 -18.65 -0.51
N SER A 97 -15.46 -17.76 -0.10
CA SER A 97 -14.03 -17.93 -0.27
C SER A 97 -13.26 -17.28 0.88
N ALA A 98 -12.05 -17.74 1.10
CA ALA A 98 -11.08 -17.09 1.99
C ALA A 98 -9.72 -17.00 1.29
N TYR A 99 -8.89 -16.07 1.76
CA TYR A 99 -7.57 -15.84 1.23
C TYR A 99 -6.59 -15.49 2.33
N ILE A 100 -5.44 -16.14 2.34
CA ILE A 100 -4.34 -15.84 3.25
C ILE A 100 -3.08 -15.63 2.41
N GLU A 101 -2.33 -14.56 2.67
CA GLU A 101 -1.09 -14.25 1.95
C GLU A 101 -0.06 -13.65 2.91
N GLY A 102 1.19 -14.09 2.77
CA GLY A 102 2.33 -13.54 3.49
C GLY A 102 3.52 -13.21 2.58
N ASP A 103 4.37 -12.29 3.05
CA ASP A 103 5.69 -11.98 2.48
C ASP A 103 6.74 -11.78 3.59
N PHE A 104 7.98 -11.44 3.24
CA PHE A 104 9.09 -11.28 4.18
C PHE A 104 9.56 -9.82 4.29
N THR A 105 8.73 -8.85 3.89
CA THR A 105 9.10 -7.43 3.97
C THR A 105 9.06 -6.85 5.38
N GLY A 106 8.50 -7.57 6.35
CA GLY A 106 8.32 -7.07 7.72
C GLY A 106 7.42 -5.83 7.80
N SER A 107 7.23 -5.29 8.99
CA SER A 107 6.47 -4.04 9.24
C SER A 107 7.38 -2.81 9.34
N THR A 108 8.66 -2.99 9.66
CA THR A 108 9.70 -1.96 9.78
C THR A 108 11.02 -2.47 9.20
N ASN A 109 12.05 -1.62 9.07
CA ASN A 109 13.39 -2.07 8.68
C ASN A 109 13.97 -3.09 9.69
N ALA A 110 13.68 -2.96 10.98
CA ALA A 110 14.13 -3.88 12.01
C ALA A 110 13.49 -5.28 11.94
N THR A 111 12.40 -5.44 11.19
CA THR A 111 11.66 -6.69 11.05
C THR A 111 11.71 -7.28 9.63
N ILE A 112 12.60 -6.78 8.78
CA ILE A 112 12.88 -7.37 7.46
C ILE A 112 13.30 -8.83 7.62
N ASN A 113 12.89 -9.69 6.70
CA ASN A 113 12.97 -11.16 6.71
C ASN A 113 12.00 -11.87 7.65
N ASN A 114 11.25 -11.18 8.49
CA ASN A 114 10.16 -11.81 9.24
C ASN A 114 8.95 -11.99 8.34
N LEU A 115 8.30 -13.16 8.47
CA LEU A 115 7.03 -13.41 7.79
C LEU A 115 5.98 -12.41 8.27
N ARG A 116 5.37 -11.70 7.33
CA ARG A 116 4.32 -10.72 7.59
C ARG A 116 3.02 -11.16 6.94
N LEU A 117 1.91 -11.03 7.68
CA LEU A 117 0.58 -11.19 7.12
C LEU A 117 0.25 -10.02 6.20
N ARG A 118 -0.07 -10.31 4.93
CA ARG A 118 -0.49 -9.32 3.94
C ARG A 118 -2.01 -9.26 3.82
N HIS A 119 -2.59 -10.40 3.51
CA HIS A 119 -4.03 -10.58 3.39
C HIS A 119 -4.49 -11.74 4.27
N ALA A 120 -5.62 -11.56 4.94
CA ALA A 120 -6.36 -12.60 5.63
C ALA A 120 -7.82 -12.18 5.68
N TYR A 121 -8.62 -12.65 4.73
CA TYR A 121 -10.02 -12.26 4.64
C TYR A 121 -10.89 -13.41 4.19
N LEU A 122 -12.17 -13.33 4.57
CA LEU A 122 -13.25 -14.12 4.00
C LEU A 122 -14.08 -13.23 3.06
N ARG A 123 -14.72 -13.87 2.06
CA ARG A 123 -15.58 -13.20 1.11
C ARG A 123 -16.85 -14.00 0.90
N LEU A 124 -17.97 -13.31 0.94
CA LEU A 124 -19.29 -13.79 0.59
C LEU A 124 -19.73 -13.05 -0.67
N ASN A 125 -20.07 -13.78 -1.73
CA ASN A 125 -20.41 -13.19 -3.02
C ASN A 125 -21.79 -13.71 -3.45
N TRP A 126 -22.76 -12.80 -3.49
CA TRP A 126 -24.10 -12.99 -4.04
C TRP A 126 -24.20 -12.40 -5.45
N ASP A 127 -25.30 -12.59 -6.15
CA ASP A 127 -25.47 -12.11 -7.53
C ASP A 127 -25.29 -10.58 -7.66
N SER A 128 -25.74 -9.81 -6.66
CA SER A 128 -25.72 -8.34 -6.69
C SER A 128 -24.99 -7.70 -5.49
N HIS A 129 -24.37 -8.50 -4.62
CA HIS A 129 -23.70 -8.02 -3.41
C HIS A 129 -22.41 -8.78 -3.15
N GLU A 130 -21.43 -8.13 -2.56
CA GLU A 130 -20.23 -8.76 -2.03
C GLU A 130 -19.93 -8.22 -0.63
N LEU A 131 -19.61 -9.11 0.30
CA LEU A 131 -19.09 -8.77 1.61
C LEU A 131 -17.69 -9.36 1.78
N THR A 132 -16.69 -8.50 2.05
CA THR A 132 -15.33 -8.90 2.40
C THR A 132 -15.04 -8.48 3.83
N VAL A 133 -14.58 -9.41 4.68
CA VAL A 133 -14.25 -9.16 6.09
C VAL A 133 -12.85 -9.70 6.39
N GLY A 134 -11.99 -8.87 6.96
CA GLY A 134 -10.62 -9.22 7.34
C GLY A 134 -9.59 -8.24 6.81
N GLN A 135 -8.33 -8.64 6.79
CA GLN A 135 -7.23 -7.79 6.30
C GLN A 135 -7.15 -7.82 4.78
N TYR A 136 -7.44 -6.68 4.17
CA TYR A 136 -7.46 -6.49 2.72
C TYR A 136 -6.78 -5.18 2.33
N TRP A 137 -6.71 -4.87 1.04
CA TRP A 137 -6.22 -3.58 0.57
C TRP A 137 -6.94 -2.41 1.24
N TYR A 138 -6.16 -1.46 1.76
CA TYR A 138 -6.65 -0.17 2.22
C TYR A 138 -7.60 0.44 1.20
N ALA A 139 -8.73 1.01 1.62
CA ALA A 139 -9.81 1.38 0.70
C ALA A 139 -9.38 2.38 -0.38
N MET A 140 -8.41 3.26 -0.09
CA MET A 140 -7.86 4.21 -1.06
C MET A 140 -6.80 3.60 -2.00
N VAL A 141 -6.39 2.35 -1.78
CA VAL A 141 -5.61 1.55 -2.73
C VAL A 141 -6.59 0.91 -3.71
N VAL A 142 -6.77 1.53 -4.86
CA VAL A 142 -7.60 0.98 -5.94
C VAL A 142 -6.74 -0.03 -6.71
N HIS A 143 -6.80 -1.30 -6.30
CA HIS A 143 -5.85 -2.31 -6.79
C HIS A 143 -6.01 -2.61 -8.29
N GLU A 144 -7.19 -2.35 -8.87
CA GLU A 144 -7.47 -2.52 -10.30
C GLU A 144 -6.64 -1.59 -11.18
N ILE A 145 -6.24 -0.44 -10.65
CA ILE A 145 -5.41 0.54 -11.37
C ILE A 145 -3.96 0.57 -10.89
N MET A 146 -3.58 -0.31 -9.95
CA MET A 146 -2.26 -0.28 -9.35
C MET A 146 -1.14 -0.20 -10.40
N PRO A 147 -0.21 0.77 -10.30
CA PRO A 147 0.90 0.90 -11.24
C PRO A 147 1.80 -0.32 -11.19
N MET A 148 2.29 -0.77 -12.35
CA MET A 148 3.16 -1.95 -12.47
C MET A 148 4.64 -1.58 -12.41
N THR A 149 5.01 -0.66 -11.52
CA THR A 149 6.39 -0.22 -11.32
C THR A 149 7.21 -1.27 -10.57
N ASN A 150 8.51 -1.24 -10.78
CA ASN A 150 9.50 -2.12 -10.17
C ASN A 150 10.28 -1.38 -9.05
N PRO A 151 10.55 -1.97 -7.90
CA PRO A 151 9.99 -3.19 -7.31
C PRO A 151 8.55 -2.91 -6.89
N LEU A 152 7.92 -3.59 -6.07
CA LEU A 152 6.57 -3.36 -5.57
C LEU A 152 6.35 -1.97 -4.92
N ASN A 153 6.95 -0.90 -5.47
CA ASN A 153 6.76 0.50 -5.06
C ASN A 153 5.37 1.03 -5.43
N MET A 154 4.78 0.45 -6.47
CA MET A 154 3.39 0.67 -6.91
C MET A 154 2.99 2.15 -6.99
N GLY A 155 3.94 3.01 -7.41
CA GLY A 155 3.72 4.44 -7.55
C GLY A 155 3.73 5.25 -6.26
N ALA A 156 4.10 4.67 -5.11
CA ALA A 156 4.25 5.45 -3.88
C ALA A 156 5.37 6.53 -4.04
N PRO A 157 5.19 7.74 -3.49
CA PRO A 157 4.11 8.19 -2.61
C PRO A 157 2.90 8.83 -3.34
N PHE A 158 2.83 8.79 -4.69
CA PHE A 158 1.75 9.36 -5.49
C PHE A 158 0.49 8.49 -5.43
N HIS A 159 0.65 7.19 -5.19
CA HIS A 159 -0.40 6.20 -4.99
C HIS A 159 -0.30 5.63 -3.58
N CYS A 160 -1.46 5.38 -2.93
CA CYS A 160 -1.48 4.73 -1.62
C CYS A 160 -1.03 3.27 -1.70
N TYR A 161 -0.36 2.79 -0.65
CA TYR A 161 0.05 1.41 -0.52
C TYR A 161 -0.04 0.95 0.93
N ALA A 162 -1.15 0.33 1.30
CA ALA A 162 -1.41 -0.18 2.65
C ALA A 162 -2.41 -1.35 2.63
N ARG A 163 -2.50 -2.06 3.74
CA ARG A 163 -3.53 -3.06 4.04
C ARG A 163 -4.03 -2.85 5.45
N GLN A 164 -5.34 -3.00 5.62
CA GLN A 164 -6.01 -2.74 6.89
C GLN A 164 -7.05 -3.82 7.16
N PRO A 165 -7.27 -4.22 8.44
CA PRO A 165 -8.46 -4.94 8.84
C PRO A 165 -9.70 -4.12 8.51
N GLN A 166 -10.71 -4.74 7.90
CA GLN A 166 -11.87 -4.01 7.39
C GLN A 166 -13.11 -4.87 7.21
N VAL A 167 -14.24 -4.21 7.16
CA VAL A 167 -15.50 -4.70 6.61
C VAL A 167 -15.80 -3.89 5.37
N ARG A 168 -15.89 -4.55 4.22
CA ARG A 168 -16.15 -3.95 2.91
C ARG A 168 -17.41 -4.55 2.33
N TYR A 169 -18.33 -3.71 1.93
CA TYR A 169 -19.56 -4.10 1.28
C TYR A 169 -19.68 -3.42 -0.08
N SER A 170 -19.90 -4.21 -1.12
CA SER A 170 -20.15 -3.73 -2.47
C SER A 170 -21.55 -4.14 -2.92
N TYR A 171 -22.26 -3.20 -3.53
CA TYR A 171 -23.55 -3.41 -4.17
C TYR A 171 -23.46 -3.12 -5.66
N PHE A 172 -23.95 -4.04 -6.48
CA PHE A 172 -23.96 -3.99 -7.93
C PHE A 172 -25.39 -3.78 -8.43
N PRO A 173 -25.91 -2.52 -8.51
CA PRO A 173 -27.28 -2.23 -8.97
C PRO A 173 -27.50 -2.66 -10.41
N THR A 174 -26.46 -2.63 -11.22
CA THR A 174 -26.39 -3.22 -12.56
C THR A 174 -25.02 -3.87 -12.72
N GLY A 175 -24.83 -4.75 -13.69
CA GLY A 175 -23.56 -5.45 -13.89
C GLY A 175 -22.34 -4.55 -14.13
N ASN A 176 -22.53 -3.24 -14.37
CA ASN A 176 -21.46 -2.30 -14.67
C ASN A 176 -21.16 -1.33 -13.51
N TRP A 177 -22.11 -1.07 -12.61
CA TRP A 177 -21.95 -0.13 -11.51
C TRP A 177 -21.68 -0.86 -10.20
N GLU A 178 -20.76 -0.33 -9.40
CA GLU A 178 -20.47 -0.77 -8.04
C GLU A 178 -20.56 0.42 -7.10
N LEU A 179 -21.37 0.29 -6.04
CA LEU A 179 -21.39 1.19 -4.90
C LEU A 179 -20.74 0.46 -3.73
N MET A 180 -19.66 1.04 -3.19
CA MET A 180 -18.87 0.41 -2.15
C MET A 180 -18.83 1.26 -0.87
N ALA A 181 -18.97 0.60 0.29
CA ALA A 181 -18.75 1.18 1.60
C ALA A 181 -17.73 0.34 2.37
N VAL A 182 -16.81 0.99 3.06
CA VAL A 182 -15.76 0.33 3.84
C VAL A 182 -15.65 0.97 5.22
N ALA A 183 -15.60 0.15 6.26
CA ALA A 183 -15.15 0.52 7.59
C ALA A 183 -13.84 -0.22 7.86
N GLN A 184 -12.75 0.51 8.19
CA GLN A 184 -11.42 -0.08 8.34
C GLN A 184 -10.71 0.42 9.61
N TRP A 185 -9.78 -0.39 10.11
CA TRP A 185 -9.02 -0.15 11.33
C TRP A 185 -7.53 -0.22 11.05
N GLN A 186 -6.74 0.55 11.81
CA GLN A 186 -5.28 0.56 11.65
C GLN A 186 -4.63 -0.68 12.29
N LEU A 187 -3.58 -1.18 11.66
CA LEU A 187 -2.70 -2.22 12.16
C LEU A 187 -1.23 -1.86 11.88
N ASP A 188 -0.65 -2.29 10.76
CA ASP A 188 0.76 -2.02 10.40
C ASP A 188 1.00 -0.57 9.98
N ASN A 189 0.00 0.08 9.40
CA ASN A 189 0.03 1.46 8.95
C ASN A 189 -0.71 2.32 9.97
N MET A 190 0.04 3.06 10.79
CA MET A 190 -0.44 3.74 11.99
C MET A 190 -0.40 5.25 11.83
N SER A 191 -1.38 5.94 12.41
CA SER A 191 -1.37 7.39 12.56
C SER A 191 -0.23 7.84 13.48
N GLN A 192 0.27 9.04 13.24
CA GLN A 192 1.19 9.76 14.10
C GLN A 192 0.39 10.66 15.07
N GLY A 193 1.00 11.03 16.17
CA GLY A 193 0.41 11.90 17.18
C GLY A 193 1.30 12.00 18.42
N LEU A 194 0.80 12.58 19.48
CA LEU A 194 1.48 12.66 20.79
C LEU A 194 0.99 11.54 21.71
N LEU A 195 1.87 10.60 22.03
CA LEU A 195 1.64 9.61 23.07
C LEU A 195 2.50 9.96 24.29
N ASN A 196 1.84 10.29 25.40
CA ASN A 196 2.50 10.78 26.62
C ASN A 196 3.43 11.99 26.35
N GLY A 197 2.99 12.91 25.46
CA GLY A 197 3.74 14.10 25.09
C GLY A 197 4.85 13.89 24.05
N VAL A 198 5.07 12.64 23.57
CA VAL A 198 6.14 12.31 22.62
C VAL A 198 5.55 12.02 21.23
N PRO A 199 6.05 12.70 20.16
CA PRO A 199 5.64 12.40 18.78
C PRO A 199 6.02 10.98 18.38
N GLN A 200 5.04 10.16 17.98
CA GLN A 200 5.27 8.80 17.50
C GLN A 200 4.10 8.27 16.66
N SER A 201 4.30 7.11 16.03
CA SER A 201 3.24 6.36 15.35
C SER A 201 2.61 5.33 16.27
N SER A 202 1.27 5.29 16.34
CA SER A 202 0.54 4.31 17.17
C SER A 202 -0.87 4.07 16.65
N THR A 203 -1.36 2.84 16.77
CA THR A 203 -2.77 2.51 16.56
C THR A 203 -3.68 3.10 17.64
N LEU A 204 -3.13 3.53 18.78
CA LEU A 204 -3.90 4.12 19.89
C LEU A 204 -4.64 5.38 19.43
N PHE A 205 -4.06 6.19 18.56
CA PHE A 205 -4.71 7.41 18.08
C PHE A 205 -6.02 7.12 17.32
N ALA A 206 -6.07 6.08 16.50
CA ALA A 206 -7.29 5.63 15.84
C ALA A 206 -8.21 4.86 16.81
N ARG A 207 -7.67 4.04 17.70
CA ARG A 207 -8.46 3.25 18.64
C ARG A 207 -9.22 4.10 19.66
N HIS A 208 -8.63 5.19 20.12
CA HIS A 208 -9.26 6.11 21.08
C HIS A 208 -10.35 6.98 20.44
N SER A 209 -10.39 7.11 19.11
CA SER A 209 -11.50 7.79 18.44
C SER A 209 -12.80 6.99 18.49
N LEU A 210 -12.73 5.66 18.70
CA LEU A 210 -13.84 4.70 18.65
C LEU A 210 -14.55 4.62 17.26
N VAL A 211 -14.23 5.52 16.34
CA VAL A 211 -14.80 5.57 14.99
C VAL A 211 -13.84 4.88 14.03
N PRO A 212 -14.29 3.85 13.29
CA PRO A 212 -13.47 3.30 12.21
C PRO A 212 -13.24 4.35 11.12
N GLU A 213 -12.16 4.22 10.39
CA GLU A 213 -11.98 5.01 9.18
C GLU A 213 -13.01 4.55 8.14
N LEU A 214 -13.77 5.50 7.59
CA LEU A 214 -14.88 5.25 6.68
C LEU A 214 -14.50 5.63 5.25
N ASN A 215 -14.89 4.79 4.30
CA ASN A 215 -14.68 5.06 2.89
C ASN A 215 -15.94 4.72 2.09
N ALA A 216 -16.28 5.58 1.13
CA ALA A 216 -17.36 5.34 0.16
C ALA A 216 -16.83 5.54 -1.25
N GLN A 217 -17.23 4.66 -2.16
CA GLN A 217 -16.82 4.71 -3.56
C GLN A 217 -17.98 4.44 -4.50
N ILE A 218 -17.92 5.09 -5.66
CA ILE A 218 -18.71 4.76 -6.83
C ILE A 218 -17.76 4.36 -7.95
N ARG A 219 -18.04 3.20 -8.59
CA ARG A 219 -17.18 2.63 -9.62
C ARG A 219 -18.03 2.19 -10.81
N TYR A 220 -17.47 2.31 -12.00
CA TYR A 220 -18.06 1.84 -13.25
C TYR A 220 -17.09 0.94 -13.98
N HIS A 221 -17.54 -0.25 -14.34
CA HIS A 221 -16.79 -1.27 -15.06
C HIS A 221 -17.45 -1.53 -16.41
N SER A 222 -16.73 -1.39 -17.51
CA SER A 222 -17.26 -1.72 -18.83
C SER A 222 -16.14 -2.25 -19.72
N GLY A 223 -15.95 -3.56 -19.70
CA GLY A 223 -14.98 -4.27 -20.53
C GLY A 223 -13.56 -3.68 -20.50
N LYS A 224 -13.34 -2.60 -21.26
CA LYS A 224 -12.04 -1.94 -21.39
C LYS A 224 -11.87 -0.70 -20.51
N ILE A 225 -12.94 -0.26 -19.86
CA ILE A 225 -13.00 0.97 -19.07
C ILE A 225 -13.31 0.61 -17.62
N PHE A 226 -12.50 1.14 -16.72
CA PHE A 226 -12.78 1.18 -15.29
C PHE A 226 -12.59 2.61 -14.81
N VAL A 227 -13.58 3.21 -14.17
CA VAL A 227 -13.50 4.57 -13.62
C VAL A 227 -14.25 4.64 -12.30
N GLY A 228 -13.85 5.55 -11.44
CA GLY A 228 -14.54 5.74 -10.17
C GLY A 228 -14.05 6.95 -9.38
N ALA A 229 -14.77 7.19 -8.30
CA ALA A 229 -14.42 8.20 -7.31
C ALA A 229 -14.59 7.65 -5.90
N ALA A 230 -13.83 8.18 -4.96
CA ALA A 230 -13.85 7.79 -3.56
C ALA A 230 -13.78 9.01 -2.64
N VAL A 231 -14.43 8.89 -1.48
CA VAL A 231 -14.23 9.77 -0.32
C VAL A 231 -13.82 8.93 0.87
N ASN A 232 -12.88 9.44 1.66
CA ASN A 232 -12.35 8.78 2.85
C ASN A 232 -12.39 9.73 4.03
N ALA A 233 -12.95 9.29 5.15
CA ALA A 233 -13.02 10.04 6.40
C ALA A 233 -12.26 9.28 7.49
N LYS A 234 -11.19 9.90 8.01
CA LYS A 234 -10.36 9.35 9.06
C LYS A 234 -10.47 10.19 10.31
N THR A 235 -10.95 9.59 11.40
CA THR A 235 -11.05 10.23 12.71
C THR A 235 -10.01 9.64 13.67
N THR A 236 -9.25 10.50 14.34
CA THR A 236 -8.25 10.12 15.34
C THR A 236 -8.37 10.99 16.58
N GLN A 237 -7.83 10.52 17.70
CA GLN A 237 -7.49 11.33 18.86
C GLN A 237 -5.98 11.55 18.85
N PRO A 238 -5.50 12.71 18.36
CA PRO A 238 -4.07 12.91 18.13
C PRO A 238 -3.22 12.99 19.39
N VAL A 239 -3.82 13.29 20.55
CA VAL A 239 -3.14 13.33 21.86
C VAL A 239 -3.71 12.25 22.76
N VAL A 240 -2.88 11.27 23.12
CA VAL A 240 -3.25 10.15 23.99
C VAL A 240 -2.26 10.06 25.14
N ASN A 241 -2.77 9.99 26.37
CA ASN A 241 -1.97 9.78 27.57
C ASN A 241 -2.38 8.48 28.28
N THR A 242 -1.37 7.66 28.60
CA THR A 242 -1.54 6.37 29.28
C THR A 242 -0.87 6.34 30.66
N THR A 243 -0.23 7.46 31.09
CA THR A 243 0.61 7.57 32.28
C THR A 243 0.05 8.57 33.31
N GLY A 244 -1.27 8.85 33.28
CA GLY A 244 -1.91 9.76 34.25
C GLY A 244 -1.72 11.25 33.97
N MET A 245 -1.08 11.64 32.85
CA MET A 245 -1.09 13.04 32.40
C MET A 245 -2.47 13.42 31.91
N ALA A 246 -2.84 14.70 32.04
CA ALA A 246 -4.08 15.19 31.46
C ALA A 246 -4.08 14.96 29.94
N ALA A 247 -5.13 14.33 29.43
CA ALA A 247 -5.34 14.18 27.98
C ALA A 247 -6.43 15.16 27.56
N ASP A 248 -6.16 15.95 26.54
CA ASP A 248 -7.22 16.56 25.77
C ASP A 248 -7.81 15.48 24.86
N GLY A 249 -9.04 15.03 25.14
CA GLY A 249 -9.75 14.02 24.37
C GLY A 249 -10.26 14.51 23.01
N ALA A 250 -9.73 15.61 22.48
CA ALA A 250 -10.17 16.21 21.23
C ALA A 250 -10.00 15.22 20.07
N LEU A 251 -11.07 15.04 19.31
CA LEU A 251 -11.08 14.26 18.09
C LEU A 251 -10.78 15.16 16.88
N TYR A 252 -10.05 14.60 15.94
CA TYR A 252 -9.74 15.27 14.69
C TYR A 252 -10.15 14.36 13.52
N THR A 253 -10.89 14.92 12.55
CA THR A 253 -11.36 14.21 11.36
C THR A 253 -10.78 14.87 10.10
N SER A 254 -10.13 14.05 9.28
CA SER A 254 -9.57 14.43 7.99
C SER A 254 -10.36 13.78 6.86
N LEU A 255 -10.62 14.56 5.79
CA LEU A 255 -11.28 14.07 4.58
C LEU A 255 -10.29 14.04 3.42
N SER A 256 -10.29 12.93 2.69
CA SER A 256 -9.50 12.77 1.46
C SER A 256 -10.38 12.29 0.31
N TYR A 257 -10.09 12.73 -0.90
CA TYR A 257 -10.87 12.42 -2.09
C TYR A 257 -9.97 11.78 -3.15
N SER A 258 -10.56 10.94 -4.00
CA SER A 258 -9.86 10.34 -5.13
C SER A 258 -10.78 10.23 -6.35
N ALA A 259 -10.22 10.50 -7.53
CA ALA A 259 -10.79 10.08 -8.79
C ALA A 259 -9.76 9.20 -9.49
N PHE A 260 -10.22 8.12 -10.14
CA PHE A 260 -9.33 7.10 -10.68
C PHE A 260 -9.93 6.40 -11.90
N GLY A 261 -9.06 5.78 -12.70
CA GLY A 261 -9.55 4.96 -13.79
C GLY A 261 -8.46 4.25 -14.56
N SER A 262 -8.91 3.33 -15.42
CA SER A 262 -8.09 2.69 -16.43
C SER A 262 -8.84 2.52 -17.75
N LEU A 263 -8.06 2.50 -18.83
CA LEU A 263 -8.55 2.31 -20.20
C LEU A 263 -7.57 1.40 -20.95
N THR A 264 -8.07 0.31 -21.53
CA THR A 264 -7.27 -0.57 -22.37
C THR A 264 -7.67 -0.43 -23.83
N LEU A 265 -6.75 0.06 -24.68
CA LEU A 265 -6.95 0.24 -26.12
C LEU A 265 -5.84 -0.45 -26.91
N LYS A 266 -6.21 -1.32 -27.85
CA LYS A 266 -5.26 -1.99 -28.78
C LYS A 266 -4.04 -2.61 -28.08
N GLY A 267 -4.22 -3.18 -26.87
CA GLY A 267 -3.15 -3.81 -26.11
C GLY A 267 -2.23 -2.85 -25.35
N VAL A 268 -2.65 -1.59 -25.18
CA VAL A 268 -2.02 -0.61 -24.30
C VAL A 268 -3.02 -0.27 -23.20
N THR A 269 -2.58 -0.34 -21.95
CA THR A 269 -3.38 0.02 -20.78
C THR A 269 -2.87 1.34 -20.19
N PHE A 270 -3.78 2.27 -20.01
CA PHE A 270 -3.61 3.55 -19.33
C PHE A 270 -4.26 3.45 -17.97
N LYS A 271 -3.59 3.89 -16.91
CA LYS A 271 -4.10 3.93 -15.54
C LYS A 271 -3.77 5.30 -14.96
N ALA A 272 -4.71 5.90 -14.24
CA ALA A 272 -4.51 7.20 -13.62
C ALA A 272 -5.29 7.30 -12.30
N GLN A 273 -4.77 8.12 -11.38
CA GLN A 273 -5.47 8.49 -10.16
C GLN A 273 -5.04 9.90 -9.73
N THR A 274 -5.95 10.62 -9.12
CA THR A 274 -5.64 11.80 -8.32
C THR A 274 -6.11 11.60 -6.88
N LEU A 275 -5.31 12.09 -5.93
CA LEU A 275 -5.66 12.20 -4.51
C LEU A 275 -5.68 13.67 -4.14
N LEU A 276 -6.78 14.14 -3.60
CA LEU A 276 -7.03 15.52 -3.20
C LEU A 276 -7.23 15.61 -1.69
N ASN A 277 -6.76 16.69 -1.07
CA ASN A 277 -6.76 16.88 0.38
C ASN A 277 -6.17 15.67 1.09
N ASN A 278 -4.99 15.24 0.65
CA ASN A 278 -4.42 13.97 1.02
C ASN A 278 -3.83 14.02 2.44
N SER A 279 -4.48 13.33 3.39
CA SER A 279 -3.97 13.03 4.73
C SER A 279 -3.84 11.50 4.90
N LEU A 280 -3.25 10.84 3.90
CA LEU A 280 -3.17 9.37 3.78
C LEU A 280 -1.73 8.86 3.93
N TYR A 281 -0.90 9.57 4.70
CA TYR A 281 0.52 9.26 4.88
C TYR A 281 0.75 7.87 5.50
N GLU A 282 -0.18 7.35 6.28
CA GLU A 282 -0.13 5.97 6.78
C GLU A 282 -0.14 4.97 5.62
N GLY A 283 -0.88 5.27 4.56
CA GLY A 283 -0.90 4.51 3.31
C GLY A 283 0.29 4.77 2.40
N CYS A 284 1.45 5.15 2.92
CA CYS A 284 2.67 5.45 2.15
C CYS A 284 2.55 6.64 1.18
N SER A 285 1.52 7.49 1.32
CA SER A 285 1.32 8.70 0.56
C SER A 285 1.95 9.94 1.24
N LEU A 286 1.74 11.12 0.68
CA LEU A 286 2.17 12.41 1.23
C LEU A 286 1.03 13.06 2.01
N GLY A 287 1.31 14.20 2.70
CA GLY A 287 0.36 14.94 3.49
C GLY A 287 0.30 14.51 4.95
N GLY A 288 -0.65 15.04 5.67
CA GLY A 288 -0.80 14.80 7.10
C GLY A 288 -1.65 15.86 7.79
N TYR A 289 -1.31 16.20 9.02
CA TYR A 289 -1.99 17.25 9.78
C TYR A 289 -1.02 17.98 10.72
N LEU A 290 -1.43 19.16 11.11
CA LEU A 290 -0.70 20.08 11.98
C LEU A 290 -1.41 20.20 13.32
N MET A 291 -0.65 20.30 14.41
CA MET A 291 -1.12 20.75 15.72
C MET A 291 -0.70 22.20 15.90
N LEU A 292 -1.65 23.09 16.14
CA LEU A 292 -1.43 24.51 16.33
C LEU A 292 -1.14 24.85 17.80
N ALA A 293 -0.73 26.10 18.08
CA ALA A 293 -0.37 26.54 19.41
C ALA A 293 -1.55 26.54 20.42
N ASP A 294 -2.77 26.67 19.91
CA ASP A 294 -4.01 26.57 20.69
C ASP A 294 -4.49 25.13 20.91
N SER A 295 -3.66 24.12 20.57
CA SER A 295 -3.97 22.70 20.60
C SER A 295 -5.06 22.25 19.60
N SER A 296 -5.48 23.09 18.67
CA SER A 296 -6.35 22.70 17.58
C SER A 296 -5.57 21.95 16.48
N PHE A 297 -6.30 21.23 15.61
CA PHE A 297 -5.73 20.45 14.53
C PHE A 297 -6.24 20.94 13.18
N ARG A 298 -5.36 20.89 12.18
CA ARG A 298 -5.67 21.27 10.80
C ARG A 298 -5.02 20.31 9.84
N ASP A 299 -5.74 19.94 8.76
CA ASP A 299 -5.15 19.22 7.64
C ASP A 299 -3.98 20.02 7.05
N TRP A 300 -3.01 19.29 6.61
CA TRP A 300 -1.92 19.75 5.79
C TRP A 300 -2.01 19.03 4.45
N HIS A 301 -2.33 19.79 3.41
CA HIS A 301 -2.87 19.28 2.17
C HIS A 301 -1.78 19.01 1.13
N PHE A 302 -1.77 17.80 0.63
CA PHE A 302 -1.06 17.43 -0.57
C PHE A 302 -2.05 16.95 -1.63
N ASN A 303 -1.91 17.49 -2.86
CA ASN A 303 -2.60 16.93 -4.02
C ASN A 303 -1.60 16.11 -4.82
N THR A 304 -2.00 14.91 -5.23
CA THR A 304 -1.18 14.04 -6.08
C THR A 304 -1.94 13.64 -7.33
N VAL A 305 -1.22 13.45 -8.42
CA VAL A 305 -1.74 12.88 -9.66
C VAL A 305 -0.68 11.99 -10.27
N TRP A 306 -1.09 10.87 -10.84
CA TRP A 306 -0.19 10.00 -11.56
C TRP A 306 -0.87 9.36 -12.79
N LEU A 307 -0.03 8.97 -13.75
CA LEU A 307 -0.39 8.24 -14.96
C LEU A 307 0.59 7.06 -15.12
N ASP A 308 0.08 5.87 -15.39
CA ASP A 308 0.86 4.70 -15.78
C ASP A 308 0.36 4.17 -17.12
N VAL A 309 1.28 4.03 -18.08
CA VAL A 309 0.99 3.53 -19.42
C VAL A 309 1.84 2.29 -19.68
N GLU A 310 1.20 1.20 -20.04
CA GLU A 310 1.91 -0.06 -20.30
C GLU A 310 1.33 -0.80 -21.51
N LYS A 311 2.21 -1.34 -22.33
CA LYS A 311 1.81 -2.35 -23.32
C LYS A 311 1.45 -3.65 -22.58
N SER A 312 0.18 -4.05 -22.65
CA SER A 312 -0.38 -5.19 -21.88
C SER A 312 -0.32 -6.53 -22.61
N THR A 313 0.17 -6.56 -23.86
CA THR A 313 0.24 -7.76 -24.72
C THR A 313 1.64 -8.01 -25.26
N GLY A 314 1.92 -9.27 -25.61
CA GLY A 314 3.22 -9.71 -26.12
C GLY A 314 4.27 -9.94 -25.03
N HIS A 315 5.45 -10.42 -25.44
CA HIS A 315 6.57 -10.68 -24.53
C HIS A 315 7.22 -9.37 -24.03
N TRP A 316 7.47 -8.44 -24.92
CA TRP A 316 8.08 -7.16 -24.59
C TRP A 316 7.00 -6.14 -24.23
N ARG A 317 7.03 -5.69 -22.97
CA ARG A 317 6.06 -4.76 -22.39
C ARG A 317 6.77 -3.49 -21.89
N PRO A 318 6.97 -2.50 -22.77
CA PRO A 318 7.40 -1.19 -22.33
C PRO A 318 6.29 -0.52 -21.49
N GLY A 319 6.70 0.24 -20.48
CA GLY A 319 5.81 1.01 -19.64
C GLY A 319 6.45 2.32 -19.21
N LEU A 320 5.62 3.27 -18.78
CA LEU A 320 6.03 4.58 -18.30
C LEU A 320 5.09 5.00 -17.17
N PHE A 321 5.65 5.27 -16.00
CA PHE A 321 4.94 5.92 -14.91
C PHE A 321 5.36 7.39 -14.82
N LEU A 322 4.38 8.26 -14.60
CA LEU A 322 4.55 9.69 -14.34
C LEU A 322 3.80 10.05 -13.06
N GLY A 323 4.45 10.73 -12.15
CA GLY A 323 3.84 11.19 -10.89
C GLY A 323 4.14 12.65 -10.62
N TYR A 324 3.16 13.38 -10.08
CA TYR A 324 3.31 14.74 -9.60
C TYR A 324 2.54 14.94 -8.29
N ALA A 325 3.15 15.63 -7.34
CA ALA A 325 2.53 16.02 -6.08
C ALA A 325 2.86 17.48 -5.74
N LYS A 326 1.89 18.20 -5.21
CA LYS A 326 2.03 19.60 -4.77
C LYS A 326 1.55 19.74 -3.33
N ASN A 327 2.39 20.32 -2.50
CA ASN A 327 2.06 20.78 -1.15
C ASN A 327 1.32 22.11 -1.25
N LEU A 328 0.07 22.15 -0.83
CA LEU A 328 -0.75 23.37 -0.88
C LEU A 328 -0.52 24.29 0.34
N ASP A 329 0.05 23.76 1.39
CA ASP A 329 0.36 24.47 2.64
C ASP A 329 1.87 24.72 2.82
N TYR A 330 2.66 24.63 1.75
CA TYR A 330 4.10 24.84 1.81
C TYR A 330 4.45 26.23 2.33
N GLY A 331 5.48 26.30 3.20
CA GLY A 331 5.92 27.53 3.82
C GLY A 331 5.08 27.99 5.02
N ASN A 332 4.00 27.27 5.34
CA ASN A 332 3.23 27.56 6.56
C ASN A 332 3.98 26.98 7.77
N ALA A 333 4.49 27.88 8.61
CA ALA A 333 5.23 27.54 9.83
C ALA A 333 4.39 27.70 11.13
N ASP A 334 3.09 27.92 11.01
CA ASP A 334 2.21 28.22 12.13
C ASP A 334 1.69 26.93 12.78
N PHE A 335 2.62 26.13 13.34
CA PHE A 335 2.32 24.87 14.04
C PHE A 335 3.36 24.55 15.11
N VAL A 336 2.94 23.77 16.12
CA VAL A 336 3.81 23.21 17.17
C VAL A 336 4.33 21.84 16.78
N HIS A 337 3.46 20.99 16.20
CA HIS A 337 3.83 19.68 15.68
C HIS A 337 3.27 19.46 14.28
N CYS A 338 4.05 18.81 13.45
CA CYS A 338 3.65 18.33 12.13
C CYS A 338 3.67 16.79 12.12
N PHE A 339 2.55 16.18 11.76
CA PHE A 339 2.38 14.74 11.68
C PHE A 339 2.06 14.34 10.23
N GLY A 340 2.87 13.48 9.65
CA GLY A 340 2.70 13.06 8.25
C GLY A 340 4.01 12.88 7.52
N ARG A 341 3.99 13.12 6.20
CA ARG A 341 5.15 12.88 5.32
C ARG A 341 5.28 13.97 4.26
N GLY A 342 6.50 14.55 4.14
CA GLY A 342 6.89 15.48 3.08
C GLY A 342 6.54 16.94 3.33
N HIS A 343 6.40 17.37 4.60
CA HIS A 343 5.99 18.75 4.94
C HIS A 343 6.96 19.82 4.43
N ASP A 344 8.24 19.48 4.31
CA ASP A 344 9.34 20.32 3.82
C ASP A 344 9.46 20.32 2.28
N LEU A 345 8.61 19.55 1.58
CA LEU A 345 8.53 19.53 0.14
C LEU A 345 7.49 20.55 -0.36
N GLU A 346 7.88 21.40 -1.30
CA GLU A 346 6.94 22.22 -2.06
C GLU A 346 6.22 21.40 -3.11
N TYR A 347 6.97 20.55 -3.83
CA TYR A 347 6.46 19.64 -4.85
C TYR A 347 7.35 18.39 -4.97
N LEU A 348 6.80 17.38 -5.62
CA LEU A 348 7.52 16.16 -5.97
C LEU A 348 7.08 15.72 -7.36
N TRP A 349 8.01 15.29 -8.23
CA TRP A 349 7.65 14.64 -9.48
C TRP A 349 8.55 13.46 -9.79
N ARG A 350 8.03 12.51 -10.58
CA ARG A 350 8.72 11.28 -10.95
C ARG A 350 8.43 10.92 -12.41
N VAL A 351 9.48 10.45 -13.09
CA VAL A 351 9.41 9.80 -14.40
C VAL A 351 10.08 8.45 -14.30
N GLN A 352 9.38 7.38 -14.72
CA GLN A 352 9.81 6.01 -14.43
C GLN A 352 9.53 5.09 -15.64
N PRO A 353 10.38 5.16 -16.72
CA PRO A 353 10.32 4.20 -17.82
C PRO A 353 10.78 2.81 -17.40
N ARG A 354 10.09 1.79 -17.90
CA ARG A 354 10.41 0.39 -17.66
C ARG A 354 10.25 -0.46 -18.90
N LEU A 355 10.97 -1.58 -18.92
CA LEU A 355 10.83 -2.61 -19.92
C LEU A 355 10.75 -3.97 -19.23
N THR A 356 9.62 -4.66 -19.40
CA THR A 356 9.42 -6.03 -18.90
C THR A 356 9.42 -7.02 -20.04
N TYR A 357 10.23 -8.08 -19.93
CA TYR A 357 10.14 -9.25 -20.78
C TYR A 357 9.39 -10.36 -20.05
N LYS A 358 8.21 -10.71 -20.55
CA LYS A 358 7.36 -11.77 -20.00
C LYS A 358 7.51 -13.06 -20.75
N THR A 359 7.86 -14.13 -20.06
CA THR A 359 7.83 -15.47 -20.63
C THR A 359 6.42 -16.07 -20.53
N LEU A 360 6.20 -17.18 -21.23
CA LEU A 360 4.95 -17.94 -21.13
C LEU A 360 4.89 -18.83 -19.88
N THR A 361 6.00 -18.96 -19.15
CA THR A 361 6.18 -19.93 -18.06
C THR A 361 6.26 -19.30 -16.67
N GLY A 362 5.81 -18.03 -16.52
CA GLY A 362 5.81 -17.36 -15.21
C GLY A 362 7.15 -16.75 -14.79
N LEU A 363 8.16 -16.69 -15.68
CA LEU A 363 9.44 -16.04 -15.44
C LEU A 363 9.47 -14.69 -16.17
N ASP A 364 9.48 -13.60 -15.42
CA ASP A 364 9.47 -12.23 -15.93
C ASP A 364 10.76 -11.52 -15.54
N PHE A 365 11.30 -10.70 -16.46
CA PHE A 365 12.48 -9.85 -16.26
C PHE A 365 12.07 -8.40 -16.44
N THR A 366 12.40 -7.53 -15.49
CA THR A 366 12.11 -6.09 -15.59
C THR A 366 13.36 -5.27 -15.34
N ALA A 367 13.62 -4.34 -16.26
CA ALA A 367 14.58 -3.25 -16.07
C ALA A 367 13.81 -1.93 -16.01
N GLU A 368 14.18 -1.07 -15.07
CA GLU A 368 13.52 0.21 -14.86
C GLU A 368 14.52 1.28 -14.45
N ALA A 369 14.31 2.50 -14.96
CA ALA A 369 14.98 3.71 -14.49
C ALA A 369 13.92 4.61 -13.87
N GLU A 370 14.17 5.11 -12.67
CA GLU A 370 13.27 6.01 -11.95
C GLU A 370 14.02 7.30 -11.63
N TYR A 371 13.56 8.43 -12.18
CA TYR A 371 14.05 9.73 -11.76
C TYR A 371 12.99 10.44 -10.93
N THR A 372 13.34 10.74 -9.66
CA THR A 372 12.49 11.45 -8.72
C THR A 372 13.14 12.78 -8.34
N HIS A 373 12.41 13.89 -8.47
CA HIS A 373 12.86 15.24 -8.13
C HIS A 373 11.99 15.81 -7.01
N ALA A 374 12.64 16.28 -5.96
CA ALA A 374 12.03 16.84 -4.76
C ALA A 374 12.30 18.35 -4.67
N GLY A 375 11.25 19.14 -4.64
CA GLY A 375 11.29 20.59 -4.51
C GLY A 375 11.37 21.01 -3.06
N TYR A 376 12.56 20.93 -2.48
CA TYR A 376 12.93 21.60 -1.23
C TYR A 376 13.31 23.05 -1.51
N ASN A 377 13.72 23.84 -0.50
CA ASN A 377 14.34 25.15 -0.70
C ASN A 377 15.54 25.08 -1.66
N GLU A 378 16.36 24.03 -1.53
CA GLU A 378 17.38 23.64 -2.49
C GLU A 378 16.93 22.32 -3.14
N PRO A 379 16.41 22.34 -4.38
CA PRO A 379 15.85 21.15 -5.02
C PRO A 379 16.91 20.08 -5.28
N VAL A 380 16.51 18.81 -5.15
CA VAL A 380 17.39 17.66 -5.35
C VAL A 380 16.71 16.57 -6.20
N GLY A 381 17.53 15.79 -6.90
CA GLY A 381 17.06 14.66 -7.69
C GLY A 381 17.74 13.35 -7.28
N ASN A 382 17.07 12.24 -7.52
CA ASN A 382 17.64 10.89 -7.43
C ASN A 382 17.34 10.12 -8.71
N LEU A 383 18.35 9.49 -9.27
CA LEU A 383 18.22 8.47 -10.31
C LEU A 383 18.36 7.09 -9.66
N ARG A 384 17.30 6.29 -9.75
CA ARG A 384 17.34 4.86 -9.41
C ARG A 384 17.38 4.02 -10.67
N LEU A 385 18.30 3.07 -10.70
CA LEU A 385 18.32 2.00 -11.69
C LEU A 385 17.96 0.68 -10.99
N SER A 386 17.04 -0.08 -11.58
CA SER A 386 16.61 -1.32 -10.96
C SER A 386 16.42 -2.46 -11.95
N LEU A 387 16.69 -3.68 -11.46
CA LEU A 387 16.50 -4.94 -12.17
C LEU A 387 15.75 -5.90 -11.27
N SER A 388 14.75 -6.59 -11.78
CA SER A 388 14.10 -7.67 -11.05
C SER A 388 13.83 -8.88 -11.92
N ILE A 389 13.76 -10.03 -11.27
CA ILE A 389 13.36 -11.30 -11.86
C ILE A 389 12.21 -11.82 -11.01
N VAL A 390 11.05 -12.06 -11.62
CA VAL A 390 9.90 -12.65 -10.94
C VAL A 390 9.70 -14.05 -11.48
N TYR A 391 9.69 -15.05 -10.59
CA TYR A 391 9.26 -16.41 -10.89
C TYR A 391 7.98 -16.68 -10.14
N ALA A 392 6.86 -16.77 -10.88
CA ALA A 392 5.53 -17.01 -10.32
C ALA A 392 5.13 -18.49 -10.50
N PHE A 393 4.41 -19.03 -9.53
CA PHE A 393 3.92 -20.42 -9.49
C PHE A 393 2.53 -20.52 -8.86
#